data_d445143a33cf9c77ff447d0b6cde2189
#
_entry.id   d445143a33cf9c77ff447d0b6cde2189
#
_cell.length_a   1.000
_cell.length_b   1.000
_cell.length_c   1.000
_cell.angle_alpha   90.00
_cell.angle_beta   90.00
_cell.angle_gamma   90.00
#
_symmetry.space_group_name_H-M   'P 1'
#
loop_
_entity.id
_entity.type
_entity.pdbx_description
1 polymer ?
#
loop_
_entity_poly.entity_id
_entity_poly.type
_entity_poly.pdbx_seq_one_letter_code
_entity_poly.pdbx_strand_id
1 'polypeptide(L)'
;DYSGTNVQVAGVDEADMVKTDGNFIYQVNKQNIKIIRAYPVKDLKVASTISFDDARFTPRDLYVDGNRLSVIGVAYADSVFRPGESKSPSIYLPAQPLARVLVYDITDRTQPKKIREVELEGDYLSSRKVKNRLYLVANQRIYYPWAEMGKDLDLRPGYRDSASGNKRLAVDYSAIRYFPDCIKPTYLLVAGINLEKNEPAVISTYLGAGENIFCSETNLYIAVSQWQDVPRITSGGKTIMPDMVVPQEVTTTVYRLTLNNGRPEYNGKGEVPGTILNQFSMDEHNGYFRIATTIGGFGISGEETSRNNMYVLDGKMSIIGRLEGIAPGEKIYSTRFMGNRVYM
;
A
#
# COMPACT_ATOMS: atom_id res chain seq x y z
N ASP A 1 -8.64 -8.71 30.83
CA ASP A 1 -7.56 -8.35 29.91
C ASP A 1 -7.85 -8.99 28.54
N TYR A 2 -7.62 -8.29 27.47
CA TYR A 2 -7.70 -8.80 26.10
C TYR A 2 -6.36 -8.53 25.40
N SER A 3 -5.96 -9.39 24.47
CA SER A 3 -4.78 -9.14 23.66
C SER A 3 -5.10 -8.14 22.57
N GLY A 4 -4.28 -7.13 22.41
CA GLY A 4 -4.33 -6.25 21.23
C GLY A 4 -3.98 -7.00 19.95
N THR A 5 -4.20 -6.36 18.80
CA THR A 5 -3.73 -6.86 17.51
C THR A 5 -2.23 -7.05 17.55
N ASN A 6 -1.74 -8.21 17.09
CA ASN A 6 -0.30 -8.45 16.95
C ASN A 6 0.21 -7.63 15.76
N VAL A 7 0.80 -6.48 16.05
CA VAL A 7 1.34 -5.56 15.06
C VAL A 7 2.83 -5.83 14.80
N GLN A 8 3.30 -5.56 13.61
CA GLN A 8 4.71 -5.72 13.24
C GLN A 8 5.61 -4.75 14.02
N VAL A 9 5.15 -3.52 14.23
CA VAL A 9 5.88 -2.45 14.91
C VAL A 9 5.02 -1.87 16.03
N ALA A 10 5.56 -1.81 17.24
CA ALA A 10 4.89 -1.13 18.35
C ALA A 10 4.61 0.34 17.99
N GLY A 11 3.39 0.82 18.27
CA GLY A 11 2.98 2.19 17.94
C GLY A 11 2.45 2.39 16.51
N VAL A 12 2.55 1.37 15.65
CA VAL A 12 1.97 1.35 14.29
C VAL A 12 0.86 0.32 14.26
N ASP A 13 -0.39 0.76 14.16
CA ASP A 13 -1.53 -0.16 14.02
C ASP A 13 -1.70 -0.58 12.56
N GLU A 14 -2.05 -1.84 12.36
CA GLU A 14 -2.33 -2.46 11.07
C GLU A 14 -3.81 -2.76 10.94
N ALA A 15 -4.32 -2.60 9.73
CA ALA A 15 -5.71 -2.93 9.41
C ALA A 15 -5.95 -4.43 9.53
N ASP A 16 -7.15 -4.81 9.96
CA ASP A 16 -7.58 -6.21 10.04
C ASP A 16 -9.09 -6.33 9.77
N MET A 17 -9.51 -7.50 9.36
CA MET A 17 -10.94 -7.83 9.18
C MET A 17 -11.71 -7.88 10.50
N VAL A 18 -11.02 -8.07 11.62
CA VAL A 18 -11.59 -8.15 12.96
C VAL A 18 -10.74 -7.32 13.93
N LYS A 19 -11.39 -6.43 14.64
CA LYS A 19 -10.78 -5.64 15.72
C LYS A 19 -11.60 -5.74 17.01
N THR A 20 -10.97 -5.48 18.14
CA THR A 20 -11.66 -5.43 19.43
C THR A 20 -11.14 -4.27 20.29
N ASP A 21 -12.03 -3.69 21.09
CA ASP A 21 -11.69 -2.72 22.14
C ASP A 21 -11.80 -3.34 23.56
N GLY A 22 -11.92 -4.67 23.63
CA GLY A 22 -12.09 -5.44 24.87
C GLY A 22 -13.54 -5.64 25.28
N ASN A 23 -14.45 -4.74 24.94
CA ASN A 23 -15.89 -4.85 25.23
C ASN A 23 -16.68 -5.24 23.98
N PHE A 24 -16.23 -4.80 22.83
CA PHE A 24 -16.87 -5.03 21.54
C PHE A 24 -15.91 -5.69 20.56
N ILE A 25 -16.46 -6.48 19.66
CA ILE A 25 -15.81 -7.01 18.46
C ILE A 25 -16.38 -6.30 17.26
N TYR A 26 -15.53 -5.83 16.38
CA TYR A 26 -15.84 -5.18 15.12
C TYR A 26 -15.39 -6.09 14.00
N GLN A 27 -16.31 -6.51 13.13
CA GLN A 27 -16.02 -7.54 12.14
C GLN A 27 -16.52 -7.11 10.77
N VAL A 28 -15.67 -7.23 9.75
CA VAL A 28 -16.08 -7.20 8.34
C VAL A 28 -16.81 -8.51 8.03
N ASN A 29 -18.05 -8.41 7.55
CA ASN A 29 -18.85 -9.54 7.15
C ASN A 29 -19.53 -9.26 5.80
N LYS A 30 -18.88 -9.68 4.72
CA LYS A 30 -19.29 -9.38 3.34
C LYS A 30 -19.46 -7.86 3.13
N GLN A 31 -20.67 -7.40 2.86
CA GLN A 31 -21.03 -6.00 2.64
C GLN A 31 -21.45 -5.27 3.94
N ASN A 32 -21.10 -5.82 5.10
CA ASN A 32 -21.52 -5.27 6.38
C ASN A 32 -20.34 -5.20 7.35
N ILE A 33 -20.43 -4.26 8.28
CA ILE A 33 -19.63 -4.28 9.51
C ILE A 33 -20.57 -4.61 10.67
N LYS A 34 -20.26 -5.67 11.39
CA LYS A 34 -20.97 -6.01 12.63
C LYS A 34 -20.22 -5.47 13.82
N ILE A 35 -20.92 -4.78 14.69
CA ILE A 35 -20.44 -4.35 16.01
C ILE A 35 -21.14 -5.24 17.04
N ILE A 36 -20.36 -6.07 17.73
CA ILE A 36 -20.84 -7.12 18.60
C ILE A 36 -20.39 -6.81 20.02
N ARG A 37 -21.32 -6.66 20.96
CA ARG A 37 -20.99 -6.61 22.37
C ARG A 37 -20.50 -8.00 22.79
N ALA A 38 -19.22 -8.09 23.19
CA ALA A 38 -18.58 -9.38 23.54
C ALA A 38 -18.40 -9.55 25.06
N TYR A 39 -18.33 -8.43 25.79
CA TYR A 39 -18.16 -8.45 27.25
C TYR A 39 -19.18 -7.56 27.96
N PRO A 40 -19.74 -7.97 29.10
CA PRO A 40 -19.64 -9.31 29.69
C PRO A 40 -20.37 -10.36 28.84
N VAL A 41 -19.92 -11.62 28.88
CA VAL A 41 -20.41 -12.72 28.01
C VAL A 41 -21.93 -12.91 28.07
N LYS A 42 -22.56 -12.65 29.22
CA LYS A 42 -24.03 -12.72 29.37
C LYS A 42 -24.78 -11.72 28.49
N ASP A 43 -24.10 -10.65 28.03
CA ASP A 43 -24.68 -9.59 27.20
C ASP A 43 -24.26 -9.74 25.72
N LEU A 44 -23.71 -10.90 25.34
CA LEU A 44 -23.26 -11.19 23.98
C LEU A 44 -24.41 -11.01 22.97
N LYS A 45 -24.30 -9.99 22.11
CA LYS A 45 -25.28 -9.71 21.06
C LYS A 45 -24.69 -8.79 19.99
N VAL A 46 -25.29 -8.79 18.82
CA VAL A 46 -25.01 -7.75 17.82
C VAL A 46 -25.60 -6.45 18.34
N ALA A 47 -24.75 -5.45 18.57
CA ALA A 47 -25.15 -4.12 19.02
C ALA A 47 -25.66 -3.29 17.83
N SER A 48 -24.97 -3.35 16.69
CA SER A 48 -25.40 -2.70 15.45
C SER A 48 -24.75 -3.36 14.23
N THR A 49 -25.29 -3.04 13.06
CA THR A 49 -24.76 -3.43 11.75
C THR A 49 -24.68 -2.21 10.86
N ILE A 50 -23.53 -1.92 10.30
CA ILE A 50 -23.38 -0.92 9.24
C ILE A 50 -23.46 -1.67 7.93
N SER A 51 -24.50 -1.42 7.14
CA SER A 51 -24.70 -2.05 5.83
C SER A 51 -24.26 -1.08 4.72
N PHE A 52 -23.62 -1.65 3.70
CA PHE A 52 -23.24 -0.92 2.50
C PHE A 52 -24.10 -1.41 1.35
N ASP A 53 -25.17 -0.67 1.06
CA ASP A 53 -26.10 -0.98 -0.02
C ASP A 53 -25.54 -0.64 -1.41
N ASP A 54 -24.44 0.11 -1.44
CA ASP A 54 -23.69 0.38 -2.66
C ASP A 54 -22.89 -0.87 -3.07
N ALA A 55 -23.41 -1.60 -4.05
CA ALA A 55 -22.73 -2.79 -4.61
C ALA A 55 -21.32 -2.48 -5.15
N ARG A 56 -20.97 -1.21 -5.31
CA ARG A 56 -19.66 -0.75 -5.77
C ARG A 56 -18.62 -0.61 -4.67
N PHE A 57 -19.03 -0.64 -3.37
CA PHE A 57 -18.10 -0.57 -2.25
C PHE A 57 -18.00 -1.93 -1.54
N THR A 58 -16.78 -2.43 -1.41
CA THR A 58 -16.48 -3.67 -0.70
C THR A 58 -15.58 -3.35 0.49
N PRO A 59 -16.07 -3.40 1.74
CA PRO A 59 -15.24 -3.24 2.92
C PRO A 59 -14.23 -4.39 3.02
N ARG A 60 -13.01 -4.08 3.45
CA ARG A 60 -11.91 -5.05 3.60
C ARG A 60 -11.40 -5.10 5.02
N ASP A 61 -11.03 -3.95 5.57
CA ASP A 61 -10.25 -3.86 6.79
C ASP A 61 -10.80 -2.78 7.72
N LEU A 62 -10.43 -2.86 8.99
CA LEU A 62 -10.87 -1.99 10.06
C LEU A 62 -9.71 -1.44 10.89
N TYR A 63 -9.91 -0.24 11.40
CA TYR A 63 -9.22 0.28 12.59
C TYR A 63 -10.24 0.72 13.62
N VAL A 64 -9.95 0.42 14.88
CA VAL A 64 -10.73 0.88 16.02
C VAL A 64 -9.81 1.63 16.97
N ASP A 65 -10.16 2.87 17.30
CA ASP A 65 -9.42 3.70 18.22
C ASP A 65 -10.37 4.56 19.04
N GLY A 66 -10.53 4.20 20.31
CA GLY A 66 -11.48 4.86 21.19
C GLY A 66 -12.89 4.86 20.62
N ASN A 67 -13.40 6.05 20.25
CA ASN A 67 -14.72 6.25 19.68
C ASN A 67 -14.69 6.42 18.15
N ARG A 68 -13.64 5.97 17.49
CA ARG A 68 -13.50 6.02 16.02
C ARG A 68 -13.38 4.62 15.45
N LEU A 69 -14.21 4.36 14.44
CA LEU A 69 -14.10 3.17 13.59
C LEU A 69 -13.79 3.65 12.17
N SER A 70 -12.66 3.23 11.63
CA SER A 70 -12.31 3.45 10.23
C SER A 70 -12.52 2.18 9.44
N VAL A 71 -13.33 2.22 8.40
CA VAL A 71 -13.59 1.12 7.48
C VAL A 71 -12.86 1.40 6.19
N ILE A 72 -11.95 0.52 5.80
CA ILE A 72 -11.21 0.61 4.55
C ILE A 72 -11.79 -0.38 3.57
N GLY A 73 -11.95 0.03 2.32
CA GLY A 73 -12.45 -0.83 1.28
C GLY A 73 -12.09 -0.34 -0.11
N VAL A 74 -12.55 -1.11 -1.08
CA VAL A 74 -12.41 -0.79 -2.50
C VAL A 74 -13.77 -0.42 -3.05
N ALA A 75 -13.82 0.70 -3.78
CA ALA A 75 -14.97 1.10 -4.56
C ALA A 75 -14.61 1.13 -6.04
N TYR A 76 -15.62 1.18 -6.91
CA TYR A 76 -15.42 1.38 -8.33
C TYR A 76 -16.21 2.62 -8.77
N ALA A 77 -15.51 3.54 -9.44
CA ALA A 77 -16.19 4.65 -10.08
C ALA A 77 -17.07 4.11 -11.22
N ASP A 78 -18.25 4.70 -11.42
CA ASP A 78 -18.93 4.58 -12.71
C ASP A 78 -17.95 5.00 -13.81
N SER A 79 -18.03 4.36 -14.99
CA SER A 79 -17.19 4.71 -16.13
C SER A 79 -17.04 6.22 -16.21
N VAL A 80 -15.81 6.71 -15.97
CA VAL A 80 -15.56 8.14 -15.75
C VAL A 80 -15.78 8.85 -17.08
N PHE A 81 -16.95 9.44 -17.25
CA PHE A 81 -17.16 10.48 -18.24
C PHE A 81 -16.38 11.72 -17.78
N ARG A 82 -15.17 11.89 -18.28
CA ARG A 82 -14.39 13.11 -18.01
C ARG A 82 -15.03 14.24 -18.83
N PRO A 83 -15.45 15.36 -18.20
CA PRO A 83 -16.00 16.50 -18.94
C PRO A 83 -14.97 16.99 -19.96
N GLY A 84 -15.34 17.03 -21.24
CA GLY A 84 -14.48 17.43 -22.35
C GLY A 84 -14.14 16.31 -23.32
N GLU A 85 -14.44 15.07 -23.01
CA GLU A 85 -14.19 13.94 -23.90
C GLU A 85 -15.26 13.84 -24.99
N SER A 86 -14.78 13.70 -26.21
CA SER A 86 -15.55 13.53 -27.46
C SER A 86 -16.66 12.50 -27.30
N LYS A 87 -17.83 12.80 -27.89
CA LYS A 87 -19.00 11.90 -28.03
C LYS A 87 -18.76 10.67 -28.91
N SER A 88 -17.58 10.13 -28.95
CA SER A 88 -17.29 8.88 -29.66
C SER A 88 -17.76 7.68 -28.84
N PRO A 89 -18.71 6.87 -29.34
CA PRO A 89 -19.39 5.84 -28.53
C PRO A 89 -18.58 4.57 -28.29
N SER A 90 -17.27 4.55 -28.48
CA SER A 90 -16.54 3.28 -28.65
C SER A 90 -15.38 3.01 -27.70
N ILE A 91 -15.10 3.86 -26.73
CA ILE A 91 -14.01 3.58 -25.80
C ILE A 91 -14.58 3.21 -24.43
N TYR A 92 -14.66 1.92 -24.20
CA TYR A 92 -14.93 1.37 -22.86
C TYR A 92 -13.69 1.56 -21.99
N LEU A 93 -13.67 2.60 -21.20
CA LEU A 93 -12.68 2.72 -20.13
C LEU A 93 -13.14 1.82 -18.98
N PRO A 94 -12.32 0.87 -18.55
CA PRO A 94 -12.69 0.02 -17.41
C PRO A 94 -12.96 0.91 -16.18
N ALA A 95 -13.93 0.48 -15.36
CA ALA A 95 -14.20 1.14 -14.08
C ALA A 95 -12.92 1.26 -13.27
N GLN A 96 -12.58 2.47 -12.86
CA GLN A 96 -11.35 2.70 -12.09
C GLN A 96 -11.58 2.31 -10.63
N PRO A 97 -10.69 1.52 -10.03
CA PRO A 97 -10.75 1.23 -8.62
C PRO A 97 -10.50 2.50 -7.79
N LEU A 98 -11.14 2.55 -6.64
CA LEU A 98 -11.00 3.62 -5.65
C LEU A 98 -10.66 3.01 -4.30
N ALA A 99 -9.55 3.42 -3.71
CA ALA A 99 -9.26 3.11 -2.32
C ALA A 99 -10.06 4.08 -1.43
N ARG A 100 -10.98 3.56 -0.62
CA ARG A 100 -11.91 4.37 0.18
C ARG A 100 -11.77 4.10 1.66
N VAL A 101 -11.78 5.17 2.46
CA VAL A 101 -11.86 5.13 3.92
C VAL A 101 -13.15 5.83 4.36
N LEU A 102 -13.93 5.13 5.16
CA LEU A 102 -15.12 5.66 5.83
C LEU A 102 -14.85 5.73 7.33
N VAL A 103 -14.96 6.91 7.93
CA VAL A 103 -14.75 7.09 9.37
C VAL A 103 -16.10 7.29 10.06
N TYR A 104 -16.33 6.50 11.10
CA TYR A 104 -17.53 6.54 11.92
C TYR A 104 -17.21 7.00 13.32
N ASP A 105 -18.07 7.83 13.88
CA ASP A 105 -18.19 8.02 15.31
C ASP A 105 -18.99 6.85 15.90
N ILE A 106 -18.36 6.14 16.83
CA ILE A 106 -18.93 4.99 17.51
C ILE A 106 -19.05 5.23 19.03
N THR A 107 -19.19 6.51 19.45
CA THR A 107 -19.45 6.84 20.87
C THR A 107 -20.66 6.06 21.37
N ASP A 108 -21.73 5.99 20.57
CA ASP A 108 -22.80 5.02 20.76
C ASP A 108 -22.61 3.85 19.77
N ARG A 109 -22.16 2.68 20.28
CA ARG A 109 -21.95 1.47 19.48
C ARG A 109 -23.23 0.89 18.87
N THR A 110 -24.40 1.34 19.34
CA THR A 110 -25.69 0.94 18.79
C THR A 110 -26.13 1.81 17.60
N GLN A 111 -25.54 3.00 17.46
CA GLN A 111 -25.87 3.97 16.41
C GLN A 111 -24.60 4.61 15.80
N PRO A 112 -23.77 3.85 15.08
CA PRO A 112 -22.59 4.38 14.42
C PRO A 112 -22.98 5.50 13.43
N LYS A 113 -22.24 6.63 13.48
CA LYS A 113 -22.52 7.76 12.59
C LYS A 113 -21.32 7.99 11.66
N LYS A 114 -21.53 7.92 10.34
CA LYS A 114 -20.48 8.29 9.38
C LYS A 114 -20.19 9.78 9.52
N ILE A 115 -18.93 10.12 9.78
CA ILE A 115 -18.47 11.49 9.98
C ILE A 115 -17.48 11.95 8.90
N ARG A 116 -16.86 11.02 8.17
CA ARG A 116 -15.90 11.36 7.11
C ARG A 116 -15.82 10.27 6.06
N GLU A 117 -15.45 10.69 4.86
CA GLU A 117 -15.16 9.84 3.73
C GLU A 117 -13.96 10.40 2.96
N VAL A 118 -12.97 9.56 2.66
CA VAL A 118 -11.80 9.90 1.85
C VAL A 118 -11.62 8.82 0.80
N GLU A 119 -11.41 9.24 -0.45
CA GLU A 119 -11.15 8.34 -1.58
C GLU A 119 -9.89 8.75 -2.32
N LEU A 120 -9.11 7.78 -2.74
CA LEU A 120 -8.01 7.92 -3.69
C LEU A 120 -8.32 7.12 -4.95
N GLU A 121 -8.09 7.70 -6.12
CA GLU A 121 -8.13 6.94 -7.37
C GLU A 121 -6.99 5.92 -7.38
N GLY A 122 -7.30 4.68 -7.72
CA GLY A 122 -6.35 3.57 -7.80
C GLY A 122 -6.68 2.39 -6.90
N ASP A 123 -5.91 1.32 -7.10
CA ASP A 123 -5.98 0.10 -6.31
C ASP A 123 -5.48 0.33 -4.89
N TYR A 124 -6.26 -0.08 -3.90
CA TYR A 124 -5.81 -0.11 -2.51
C TYR A 124 -4.59 -1.02 -2.35
N LEU A 125 -3.48 -0.46 -1.95
CA LEU A 125 -2.25 -1.20 -1.72
C LEU A 125 -2.09 -1.60 -0.25
N SER A 126 -2.21 -0.65 0.65
CA SER A 126 -2.06 -0.87 2.09
C SER A 126 -2.52 0.36 2.89
N SER A 127 -2.62 0.19 4.19
CA SER A 127 -2.78 1.30 5.13
C SER A 127 -2.02 1.05 6.42
N ARG A 128 -1.69 2.13 7.11
CA ARG A 128 -1.07 2.10 8.44
C ARG A 128 -1.60 3.25 9.27
N LYS A 129 -1.81 2.97 10.55
CA LYS A 129 -2.19 4.01 11.51
C LYS A 129 -1.06 4.26 12.49
N VAL A 130 -0.60 5.50 12.56
CA VAL A 130 0.41 5.96 13.52
C VAL A 130 -0.21 7.07 14.35
N LYS A 131 -0.33 6.85 15.66
CA LYS A 131 -1.07 7.76 16.55
C LYS A 131 -2.48 8.03 16.02
N ASN A 132 -2.84 9.31 15.83
CA ASN A 132 -4.14 9.73 15.30
C ASN A 132 -4.16 9.91 13.76
N ARG A 133 -3.13 9.44 13.06
CA ARG A 133 -3.01 9.56 11.59
C ARG A 133 -3.15 8.21 10.90
N LEU A 134 -4.06 8.14 9.96
CA LEU A 134 -4.19 7.00 9.05
C LEU A 134 -3.53 7.37 7.72
N TYR A 135 -2.60 6.53 7.30
CA TYR A 135 -1.95 6.61 5.99
C TYR A 135 -2.60 5.58 5.07
N LEU A 136 -3.28 6.04 4.03
CA LEU A 136 -3.89 5.21 3.00
C LEU A 136 -3.01 5.27 1.76
N VAL A 137 -2.64 4.12 1.22
CA VAL A 137 -1.75 4.00 0.05
C VAL A 137 -2.48 3.32 -1.09
N ALA A 138 -2.44 3.95 -2.27
CA ALA A 138 -3.05 3.43 -3.49
C ALA A 138 -2.12 3.57 -4.70
N ASN A 139 -2.23 2.62 -5.64
CA ASN A 139 -1.58 2.67 -6.94
C ASN A 139 -2.60 2.97 -8.03
N GLN A 140 -2.42 4.05 -8.76
CA GLN A 140 -3.24 4.37 -9.93
C GLN A 140 -2.44 4.18 -11.21
N ARG A 141 -2.83 3.20 -12.01
CA ARG A 141 -2.22 3.00 -13.35
C ARG A 141 -2.59 4.16 -14.26
N ILE A 142 -1.60 4.66 -14.99
CA ILE A 142 -1.83 5.66 -16.03
C ILE A 142 -2.29 4.89 -17.28
N TYR A 143 -3.56 5.06 -17.61
CA TYR A 143 -4.12 4.46 -18.82
C TYR A 143 -4.25 5.53 -19.91
N TYR A 144 -3.58 5.31 -21.02
CA TYR A 144 -3.66 6.16 -22.20
C TYR A 144 -4.34 5.38 -23.35
N PRO A 145 -5.60 5.70 -23.71
CA PRO A 145 -6.30 4.97 -24.77
C PRO A 145 -5.66 5.27 -26.11
N TRP A 146 -5.30 4.23 -26.88
CA TRP A 146 -4.70 4.37 -28.21
C TRP A 146 -5.56 5.22 -29.18
N ALA A 147 -6.89 5.12 -29.06
CA ALA A 147 -7.82 5.88 -29.89
C ALA A 147 -7.82 7.39 -29.60
N GLU A 148 -7.21 7.82 -28.52
CA GLU A 148 -7.09 9.22 -28.09
C GLU A 148 -5.67 9.78 -28.27
N MET A 149 -4.79 9.04 -28.98
CA MET A 149 -3.44 9.52 -29.28
C MET A 149 -3.48 10.88 -29.99
N GLY A 150 -2.74 11.84 -29.44
CA GLY A 150 -2.69 13.21 -29.95
C GLY A 150 -3.75 14.15 -29.36
N LYS A 151 -4.63 13.67 -28.47
CA LYS A 151 -5.54 14.55 -27.69
C LYS A 151 -4.91 14.93 -26.36
N ASP A 152 -5.25 16.12 -25.88
CA ASP A 152 -4.83 16.61 -24.55
C ASP A 152 -5.74 16.01 -23.49
N LEU A 153 -5.31 14.89 -22.89
CA LEU A 153 -6.05 14.19 -21.83
C LEU A 153 -5.51 14.57 -20.46
N ASP A 154 -6.43 14.88 -19.55
CA ASP A 154 -6.08 15.07 -18.14
C ASP A 154 -5.82 13.70 -17.46
N LEU A 155 -4.53 13.33 -17.36
CA LEU A 155 -4.07 12.09 -16.75
C LEU A 155 -3.75 12.24 -15.27
N ARG A 156 -4.06 13.38 -14.66
CA ARG A 156 -3.77 13.62 -13.23
C ARG A 156 -4.59 12.69 -12.34
N PRO A 157 -3.94 12.14 -11.29
CA PRO A 157 -4.65 11.34 -10.31
C PRO A 157 -5.63 12.20 -9.51
N GLY A 158 -6.75 11.60 -9.14
CA GLY A 158 -7.80 12.27 -8.38
C GLY A 158 -7.98 11.69 -6.99
N TYR A 159 -8.60 12.52 -6.16
CA TYR A 159 -9.03 12.13 -4.82
C TYR A 159 -10.30 12.88 -4.45
N ARG A 160 -10.97 12.41 -3.40
CA ARG A 160 -12.14 13.05 -2.81
C ARG A 160 -12.01 13.01 -1.30
N ASP A 161 -12.42 14.10 -0.64
CA ASP A 161 -12.46 14.19 0.82
C ASP A 161 -13.68 14.99 1.24
N SER A 162 -14.52 14.41 2.08
CA SER A 162 -15.72 15.08 2.60
C SER A 162 -15.38 16.31 3.44
N ALA A 163 -14.19 16.39 4.05
CA ALA A 163 -13.71 17.59 4.73
C ALA A 163 -13.40 18.75 3.77
N SER A 164 -13.27 18.47 2.46
CA SER A 164 -13.04 19.47 1.40
C SER A 164 -14.25 19.63 0.47
N GLY A 165 -15.46 19.31 0.96
CA GLY A 165 -16.71 19.50 0.21
C GLY A 165 -17.07 18.32 -0.70
N ASN A 166 -16.43 17.18 -0.56
CA ASN A 166 -16.76 15.90 -1.21
C ASN A 166 -16.78 15.92 -2.75
N LYS A 167 -16.06 16.86 -3.37
CA LYS A 167 -15.88 16.91 -4.83
C LYS A 167 -14.60 16.21 -5.21
N ARG A 168 -14.56 15.62 -6.42
CA ARG A 168 -13.32 15.13 -7.00
C ARG A 168 -12.36 16.30 -7.21
N LEU A 169 -11.16 16.16 -6.69
CA LEU A 169 -10.04 17.08 -6.87
C LEU A 169 -8.94 16.34 -7.62
N ALA A 170 -8.40 16.96 -8.68
CA ALA A 170 -7.20 16.44 -9.36
C ALA A 170 -5.95 16.95 -8.64
N VAL A 171 -4.95 16.11 -8.50
CA VAL A 171 -3.64 16.53 -8.00
C VAL A 171 -2.99 17.45 -9.04
N ASP A 172 -2.52 18.61 -8.62
CA ASP A 172 -1.82 19.52 -9.51
C ASP A 172 -0.53 18.88 -10.04
N TYR A 173 -0.20 19.09 -11.33
CA TYR A 173 1.04 18.55 -11.91
C TYR A 173 2.30 19.01 -11.16
N SER A 174 2.31 20.23 -10.64
CA SER A 174 3.40 20.77 -9.84
C SER A 174 3.59 20.07 -8.49
N ALA A 175 2.55 19.38 -7.99
CA ALA A 175 2.56 18.62 -6.74
C ALA A 175 2.93 17.13 -6.95
N ILE A 176 2.97 16.66 -8.21
CA ILE A 176 3.38 15.30 -8.54
C ILE A 176 4.91 15.24 -8.54
N ARG A 177 5.46 14.40 -7.69
CA ARG A 177 6.88 14.09 -7.63
C ARG A 177 7.14 12.78 -8.37
N TYR A 178 8.39 12.41 -8.58
CA TYR A 178 8.76 11.13 -9.15
C TYR A 178 9.77 10.42 -8.26
N PHE A 179 9.75 9.12 -8.27
CA PHE A 179 10.80 8.33 -7.67
C PHE A 179 12.00 8.26 -8.61
N PRO A 180 13.21 8.59 -8.14
CA PRO A 180 14.40 8.44 -8.95
C PRO A 180 14.51 7.02 -9.51
N ASP A 181 14.80 6.91 -10.81
CA ASP A 181 15.02 5.65 -11.54
C ASP A 181 13.83 4.67 -11.57
N CYS A 182 12.63 5.12 -11.21
CA CYS A 182 11.41 4.32 -11.32
C CYS A 182 10.56 4.82 -12.50
N ILE A 183 10.62 4.10 -13.63
CA ILE A 183 9.89 4.46 -14.87
C ILE A 183 8.64 3.57 -15.02
N LYS A 184 7.80 3.48 -14.00
CA LYS A 184 6.52 2.79 -14.12
C LYS A 184 5.40 3.82 -14.39
N PRO A 185 4.52 3.63 -15.41
CA PRO A 185 3.41 4.54 -15.69
C PRO A 185 2.28 4.34 -14.67
N THR A 186 2.58 4.65 -13.42
CA THR A 186 1.68 4.46 -12.28
C THR A 186 1.92 5.59 -11.30
N TYR A 187 0.85 6.16 -10.76
CA TYR A 187 0.94 7.06 -9.63
C TYR A 187 0.80 6.28 -8.34
N LEU A 188 1.70 6.52 -7.41
CA LEU A 188 1.54 6.13 -6.01
C LEU A 188 0.95 7.33 -5.25
N LEU A 189 -0.23 7.14 -4.68
CA LEU A 189 -0.89 8.13 -3.85
C LEU A 189 -0.81 7.71 -2.39
N VAL A 190 -0.45 8.63 -1.52
CA VAL A 190 -0.47 8.43 -0.08
C VAL A 190 -1.28 9.55 0.56
N ALA A 191 -2.39 9.22 1.20
CA ALA A 191 -3.20 10.15 1.97
C ALA A 191 -2.90 10.02 3.46
N GLY A 192 -2.50 11.12 4.10
CA GLY A 192 -2.43 11.24 5.56
C GLY A 192 -3.71 11.85 6.10
N ILE A 193 -4.50 11.06 6.80
CA ILE A 193 -5.84 11.40 7.29
C ILE A 193 -5.80 11.54 8.80
N ASN A 194 -6.16 12.70 9.32
CA ASN A 194 -6.34 12.87 10.77
C ASN A 194 -7.71 12.29 11.18
N LEU A 195 -7.72 11.34 12.09
CA LEU A 195 -8.93 10.65 12.54
C LEU A 195 -9.69 11.40 13.65
N GLU A 196 -9.03 12.33 14.32
CA GLU A 196 -9.63 13.13 15.40
C GLU A 196 -10.19 14.45 14.92
N LYS A 197 -9.53 15.07 13.93
CA LYS A 197 -9.90 16.40 13.40
C LYS A 197 -10.49 16.27 12.00
N ASN A 198 -11.54 17.02 11.75
CA ASN A 198 -12.13 17.15 10.41
C ASN A 198 -11.35 18.17 9.57
N GLU A 199 -10.08 17.91 9.32
CA GLU A 199 -9.19 18.70 8.46
C GLU A 199 -8.93 17.96 7.15
N PRO A 200 -8.73 18.65 6.01
CA PRO A 200 -8.44 18.00 4.75
C PRO A 200 -7.28 17.01 4.84
N ALA A 201 -7.40 15.86 4.16
CA ALA A 201 -6.32 14.90 4.05
C ALA A 201 -5.14 15.52 3.31
N VAL A 202 -3.93 15.17 3.77
CA VAL A 202 -2.69 15.57 3.09
C VAL A 202 -2.37 14.51 2.04
N ILE A 203 -2.39 14.88 0.76
CA ILE A 203 -2.11 13.98 -0.34
C ILE A 203 -0.68 14.18 -0.82
N SER A 204 0.10 13.10 -0.83
CA SER A 204 1.41 13.02 -1.47
C SER A 204 1.33 12.08 -2.67
N THR A 205 1.82 12.55 -3.82
CA THR A 205 1.72 11.78 -5.08
C THR A 205 3.08 11.66 -5.71
N TYR A 206 3.42 10.43 -6.10
CA TYR A 206 4.69 10.10 -6.75
C TYR A 206 4.43 9.34 -8.05
N LEU A 207 5.11 9.70 -9.13
CA LEU A 207 5.18 8.88 -10.34
C LEU A 207 6.11 7.70 -10.04
N GLY A 208 5.57 6.50 -10.10
CA GLY A 208 6.19 5.25 -9.71
C GLY A 208 5.17 4.36 -8.99
N ALA A 209 5.46 3.07 -8.85
CA ALA A 209 4.58 2.11 -8.19
C ALA A 209 5.13 1.71 -6.81
N GLY A 210 4.25 1.25 -5.92
CA GLY A 210 4.61 0.53 -4.71
C GLY A 210 4.16 -0.92 -4.82
N GLU A 211 4.91 -1.85 -4.21
CA GLU A 211 4.55 -3.27 -4.15
C GLU A 211 4.34 -3.72 -2.71
N ASN A 212 5.29 -3.42 -1.85
CA ASN A 212 5.23 -3.74 -0.43
C ASN A 212 5.47 -2.50 0.41
N ILE A 213 4.75 -2.40 1.51
CA ILE A 213 4.79 -1.27 2.42
C ILE A 213 5.20 -1.74 3.81
N PHE A 214 6.21 -1.10 4.37
CA PHE A 214 6.55 -1.20 5.79
C PHE A 214 6.44 0.20 6.43
N CYS A 215 6.00 0.27 7.67
CA CYS A 215 5.86 1.53 8.38
C CYS A 215 6.41 1.42 9.79
N SER A 216 7.28 2.36 10.15
CA SER A 216 7.65 2.66 11.53
C SER A 216 6.86 3.86 12.05
N GLU A 217 7.08 4.27 13.29
CA GLU A 217 6.42 5.47 13.83
C GLU A 217 6.79 6.76 13.09
N THR A 218 7.93 6.78 12.40
CA THR A 218 8.49 7.98 11.77
C THR A 218 8.66 7.89 10.26
N ASN A 219 8.67 6.67 9.70
CA ASN A 219 8.94 6.47 8.29
C ASN A 219 7.96 5.48 7.65
N LEU A 220 7.64 5.72 6.40
CA LEU A 220 6.97 4.81 5.50
C LEU A 220 7.96 4.35 4.43
N TYR A 221 8.17 3.04 4.32
CA TYR A 221 9.06 2.44 3.34
C TYR A 221 8.23 1.76 2.25
N ILE A 222 8.61 2.01 1.00
CA ILE A 222 7.93 1.49 -0.18
C ILE A 222 8.95 0.68 -0.95
N ALA A 223 8.79 -0.63 -0.99
CA ALA A 223 9.65 -1.54 -1.73
C ALA A 223 9.05 -1.86 -3.09
N VAL A 224 9.90 -1.87 -4.11
CA VAL A 224 9.56 -2.14 -5.50
C VAL A 224 10.61 -3.08 -6.09
N SER A 225 10.17 -4.22 -6.64
CA SER A 225 11.07 -5.12 -7.35
C SER A 225 11.32 -4.60 -8.76
N GLN A 226 12.59 -4.55 -9.15
CA GLN A 226 13.02 -4.12 -10.47
C GLN A 226 13.74 -5.27 -11.16
N TRP A 227 13.24 -5.61 -12.34
CA TRP A 227 13.87 -6.58 -13.24
C TRP A 227 14.79 -5.81 -14.19
N GLN A 228 16.04 -6.19 -14.25
CA GLN A 228 16.93 -5.60 -15.26
C GLN A 228 16.55 -6.15 -16.63
N ASP A 229 16.22 -5.26 -17.56
CA ASP A 229 16.04 -5.62 -18.96
C ASP A 229 17.39 -6.08 -19.52
N VAL A 230 17.53 -7.36 -19.80
CA VAL A 230 18.70 -7.86 -20.52
C VAL A 230 18.64 -7.29 -21.94
N PRO A 231 19.66 -6.56 -22.40
CA PRO A 231 19.69 -6.03 -23.75
C PRO A 231 19.51 -7.16 -24.78
N ARG A 232 18.49 -7.10 -25.62
CA ARG A 232 18.32 -8.03 -26.73
C ARG A 232 19.44 -7.77 -27.73
N ILE A 233 20.38 -8.71 -27.85
CA ILE A 233 21.42 -8.62 -28.87
C ILE A 233 20.76 -8.91 -30.22
N THR A 234 20.61 -7.89 -31.03
CA THR A 234 20.17 -8.03 -32.42
C THR A 234 21.39 -7.98 -33.33
N SER A 235 21.67 -9.08 -34.03
CA SER A 235 22.67 -9.12 -35.10
C SER A 235 21.97 -9.34 -36.42
N GLY A 236 22.16 -8.42 -37.38
CA GLY A 236 21.63 -8.54 -38.74
C GLY A 236 20.10 -8.55 -38.85
N GLY A 237 19.37 -7.85 -37.97
CA GLY A 237 17.90 -7.76 -38.03
C GLY A 237 17.14 -9.01 -37.56
N LYS A 238 17.84 -10.04 -37.11
CA LYS A 238 17.25 -11.20 -36.44
C LYS A 238 17.54 -11.12 -34.95
N THR A 239 16.49 -11.24 -34.16
CA THR A 239 16.64 -11.39 -32.69
C THR A 239 17.26 -12.75 -32.45
N ILE A 240 18.53 -12.77 -32.06
CA ILE A 240 19.16 -13.99 -31.55
C ILE A 240 18.71 -14.10 -30.10
N MET A 241 17.80 -15.03 -29.81
CA MET A 241 17.60 -15.45 -28.42
C MET A 241 18.90 -16.14 -28.00
N PRO A 242 19.58 -15.66 -26.96
CA PRO A 242 20.69 -16.44 -26.39
C PRO A 242 20.10 -17.76 -25.90
N ASP A 243 20.70 -18.90 -26.31
CA ASP A 243 20.35 -20.22 -25.76
C ASP A 243 20.70 -20.33 -24.24
N MET A 244 21.32 -19.31 -23.70
CA MET A 244 21.53 -19.14 -22.28
C MET A 244 20.59 -18.08 -21.74
N VAL A 245 19.62 -18.51 -20.92
CA VAL A 245 18.89 -17.60 -20.05
C VAL A 245 19.90 -17.05 -19.04
N VAL A 246 20.40 -15.85 -19.31
CA VAL A 246 21.18 -15.11 -18.32
C VAL A 246 20.23 -14.89 -17.10
N PRO A 247 20.62 -15.34 -15.91
CA PRO A 247 19.82 -15.07 -14.72
C PRO A 247 19.56 -13.57 -14.63
N GLN A 248 18.29 -13.15 -14.71
CA GLN A 248 17.95 -11.75 -14.54
C GLN A 248 18.28 -11.38 -13.10
N GLU A 249 19.21 -10.46 -12.92
CA GLU A 249 19.46 -9.88 -11.60
C GLU A 249 18.27 -9.01 -11.23
N VAL A 250 17.53 -9.47 -10.23
CA VAL A 250 16.42 -8.71 -9.66
C VAL A 250 16.96 -7.91 -8.49
N THR A 251 16.62 -6.63 -8.46
CA THR A 251 16.90 -5.76 -7.31
C THR A 251 15.60 -5.29 -6.67
N THR A 252 15.63 -5.08 -5.37
CA THR A 252 14.55 -4.39 -4.64
C THR A 252 15.03 -2.97 -4.34
N THR A 253 14.34 -1.99 -4.92
CA THR A 253 14.50 -0.59 -4.55
C THR A 253 13.54 -0.25 -3.43
N VAL A 254 14.03 0.37 -2.37
CA VAL A 254 13.25 0.82 -1.22
C VAL A 254 13.30 2.33 -1.14
N TYR A 255 12.13 2.98 -1.24
CA TYR A 255 11.96 4.41 -1.05
C TYR A 255 11.54 4.69 0.38
N ARG A 256 12.25 5.58 1.07
CA ARG A 256 11.89 6.05 2.40
C ARG A 256 11.16 7.37 2.33
N LEU A 257 9.99 7.44 2.96
CA LEU A 257 9.20 8.64 3.16
C LEU A 257 9.14 8.93 4.66
N THR A 258 9.63 10.07 5.09
CA THR A 258 9.49 10.51 6.49
C THR A 258 8.08 11.00 6.73
N LEU A 259 7.46 10.55 7.81
CA LEU A 259 6.10 10.92 8.21
C LEU A 259 6.12 12.24 9.00
N ASN A 260 5.88 13.35 8.32
CA ASN A 260 5.88 14.68 8.93
C ASN A 260 4.45 15.22 9.04
N ASN A 261 3.87 15.21 10.24
CA ASN A 261 2.53 15.74 10.52
C ASN A 261 1.43 15.28 9.54
N GLY A 262 1.45 14.01 9.15
CA GLY A 262 0.52 13.45 8.20
C GLY A 262 0.94 13.59 6.73
N ARG A 263 2.07 14.23 6.44
CA ARG A 263 2.65 14.33 5.10
C ARG A 263 3.80 13.34 4.96
N PRO A 264 3.69 12.31 4.13
CA PRO A 264 4.83 11.48 3.75
C PRO A 264 5.72 12.25 2.79
N GLU A 265 6.97 12.51 3.18
CA GLU A 265 7.94 13.25 2.38
C GLU A 265 9.12 12.34 2.01
N TYR A 266 9.41 12.26 0.70
CA TYR A 266 10.55 11.48 0.20
C TYR A 266 11.86 11.90 0.87
N ASN A 267 12.58 10.93 1.41
CA ASN A 267 13.81 11.14 2.19
C ASN A 267 14.90 10.09 1.89
N GLY A 268 14.95 9.62 0.65
CA GLY A 268 16.01 8.73 0.19
C GLY A 268 15.54 7.40 -0.38
N LYS A 269 16.45 6.75 -1.09
CA LYS A 269 16.27 5.40 -1.63
C LYS A 269 17.48 4.54 -1.32
N GLY A 270 17.25 3.23 -1.16
CA GLY A 270 18.27 2.21 -1.11
C GLY A 270 17.95 1.10 -2.10
N GLU A 271 18.96 0.40 -2.57
CA GLU A 271 18.83 -0.73 -3.47
C GLU A 271 19.54 -1.94 -2.89
N VAL A 272 18.89 -3.09 -2.93
CA VAL A 272 19.46 -4.36 -2.48
C VAL A 272 19.20 -5.45 -3.51
N PRO A 273 20.13 -6.38 -3.72
CA PRO A 273 19.92 -7.52 -4.60
C PRO A 273 18.78 -8.44 -4.11
N GLY A 274 18.02 -8.99 -5.06
CA GLY A 274 16.96 -9.95 -4.81
C GLY A 274 15.58 -9.33 -4.59
N THR A 275 14.59 -10.17 -4.30
CA THR A 275 13.20 -9.82 -4.04
C THR A 275 12.83 -10.10 -2.60
N ILE A 276 11.88 -9.36 -2.07
CA ILE A 276 11.32 -9.62 -0.73
C ILE A 276 10.09 -10.53 -0.83
N LEU A 277 9.84 -11.33 0.20
CA LEU A 277 8.65 -12.16 0.26
C LEU A 277 7.38 -11.32 0.48
N ASN A 278 7.42 -10.42 1.44
CA ASN A 278 6.31 -9.54 1.83
C ASN A 278 6.81 -8.44 2.80
N GLN A 279 5.88 -7.68 3.38
CA GLN A 279 6.19 -6.62 4.33
C GLN A 279 7.03 -7.06 5.55
N PHE A 280 6.88 -8.31 6.00
CA PHE A 280 7.64 -8.84 7.14
C PHE A 280 9.11 -9.08 6.83
N SER A 281 9.51 -9.00 5.56
CA SER A 281 10.92 -9.00 5.15
C SER A 281 11.63 -7.67 5.42
N MET A 282 10.92 -6.67 5.92
CA MET A 282 11.44 -5.33 6.22
C MET A 282 11.24 -4.99 7.69
N ASP A 283 12.18 -4.17 8.24
CA ASP A 283 12.12 -3.69 9.60
C ASP A 283 12.95 -2.40 9.76
N GLU A 284 12.64 -1.61 10.77
CA GLU A 284 13.46 -0.48 11.22
C GLU A 284 13.83 -0.67 12.69
N HIS A 285 15.11 -0.66 13.00
CA HIS A 285 15.61 -0.82 14.37
C HIS A 285 16.75 0.15 14.67
N ASN A 286 16.60 0.95 15.72
CA ASN A 286 17.60 1.95 16.14
C ASN A 286 18.02 2.91 15.00
N GLY A 287 17.10 3.29 14.13
CA GLY A 287 17.35 4.20 12.99
C GLY A 287 18.00 3.54 11.77
N TYR A 288 18.20 2.23 11.79
CA TYR A 288 18.70 1.43 10.67
C TYR A 288 17.56 0.66 10.03
N PHE A 289 17.52 0.69 8.70
CA PHE A 289 16.58 -0.13 7.94
C PHE A 289 17.19 -1.51 7.68
N ARG A 290 16.42 -2.57 7.87
CA ARG A 290 16.82 -3.96 7.71
C ARG A 290 15.91 -4.64 6.70
N ILE A 291 16.49 -5.46 5.81
CA ILE A 291 15.72 -6.11 4.74
C ILE A 291 16.30 -7.47 4.41
N ALA A 292 15.42 -8.48 4.34
CA ALA A 292 15.76 -9.84 3.92
C ALA A 292 15.25 -10.10 2.51
N THR A 293 16.10 -10.65 1.63
CA THR A 293 15.78 -10.90 0.23
C THR A 293 16.17 -12.31 -0.20
N THR A 294 15.53 -12.79 -1.27
CA THR A 294 15.90 -14.00 -1.97
C THR A 294 16.35 -13.64 -3.38
N ILE A 295 17.52 -14.14 -3.81
CA ILE A 295 18.02 -14.06 -5.18
C ILE A 295 17.90 -15.44 -5.81
N GLY A 296 17.62 -15.49 -7.13
CA GLY A 296 17.55 -16.72 -7.89
C GLY A 296 16.14 -17.32 -7.92
N GLY A 297 16.00 -18.34 -8.73
CA GLY A 297 14.76 -19.05 -9.01
C GLY A 297 15.06 -20.34 -9.75
N PHE A 298 14.07 -20.96 -10.34
CA PHE A 298 14.25 -22.14 -11.17
C PHE A 298 15.10 -21.79 -12.41
N GLY A 299 16.34 -22.26 -12.46
CA GLY A 299 17.10 -22.28 -13.68
C GLY A 299 16.52 -23.32 -14.66
N ILE A 300 16.73 -23.11 -15.97
CA ILE A 300 16.30 -24.05 -17.02
C ILE A 300 16.92 -25.45 -16.83
N SER A 301 18.07 -25.53 -16.14
CA SER A 301 18.77 -26.78 -15.82
C SER A 301 18.14 -27.58 -14.67
N GLY A 302 17.08 -27.06 -14.01
CA GLY A 302 16.49 -27.70 -12.85
C GLY A 302 17.35 -27.60 -11.56
N GLU A 303 18.47 -26.93 -11.60
CA GLU A 303 19.27 -26.66 -10.41
C GLU A 303 18.66 -25.47 -9.63
N GLU A 304 18.42 -25.69 -8.35
CA GLU A 304 17.98 -24.65 -7.43
C GLU A 304 19.16 -23.69 -7.17
N THR A 305 19.08 -22.48 -7.77
CA THR A 305 20.13 -21.46 -7.63
C THR A 305 19.74 -20.37 -6.62
N SER A 306 18.71 -20.60 -5.83
CA SER A 306 18.25 -19.62 -4.85
C SER A 306 19.24 -19.46 -3.71
N ARG A 307 19.33 -18.24 -3.18
CA ARG A 307 20.09 -17.88 -1.99
C ARG A 307 19.42 -16.71 -1.29
N ASN A 308 19.50 -16.69 0.03
CA ASN A 308 18.87 -15.66 0.83
C ASN A 308 19.93 -14.69 1.37
N ASN A 309 19.51 -13.45 1.55
CA ASN A 309 20.41 -12.39 1.98
C ASN A 309 19.75 -11.51 3.01
N MET A 310 20.56 -10.85 3.82
CA MET A 310 20.15 -9.86 4.79
C MET A 310 21.00 -8.61 4.62
N TYR A 311 20.35 -7.44 4.53
CA TYR A 311 21.02 -6.15 4.41
C TYR A 311 20.59 -5.22 5.54
N VAL A 312 21.53 -4.37 5.96
CA VAL A 312 21.30 -3.27 6.90
C VAL A 312 21.68 -1.97 6.20
N LEU A 313 20.78 -1.02 6.18
CA LEU A 313 20.97 0.29 5.55
C LEU A 313 20.93 1.39 6.62
N ASP A 314 21.76 2.39 6.44
CA ASP A 314 21.83 3.56 7.33
C ASP A 314 20.70 4.58 7.09
N GLY A 315 20.76 5.71 7.80
CA GLY A 315 19.83 6.80 7.64
C GLY A 315 19.85 7.48 6.27
N LYS A 316 20.85 7.23 5.42
CA LYS A 316 20.90 7.67 4.02
C LYS A 316 20.47 6.60 3.04
N MET A 317 20.01 5.47 3.55
CA MET A 317 19.64 4.27 2.78
C MET A 317 20.83 3.61 2.05
N SER A 318 22.06 3.81 2.56
CA SER A 318 23.27 3.14 2.07
C SER A 318 23.48 1.82 2.81
N ILE A 319 23.88 0.76 2.10
CA ILE A 319 24.18 -0.55 2.73
C ILE A 319 25.44 -0.39 3.60
N ILE A 320 25.29 -0.66 4.89
CA ILE A 320 26.38 -0.63 5.88
C ILE A 320 26.70 -2.03 6.46
N GLY A 321 25.82 -2.99 6.23
CA GLY A 321 26.01 -4.38 6.66
C GLY A 321 25.28 -5.33 5.75
N ARG A 322 25.88 -6.52 5.53
CA ARG A 322 25.27 -7.57 4.70
C ARG A 322 25.70 -8.95 5.16
N LEU A 323 24.79 -9.89 4.97
CA LEU A 323 25.02 -11.33 5.08
C LEU A 323 24.37 -11.97 3.87
N GLU A 324 25.17 -12.58 3.00
CA GLU A 324 24.72 -13.06 1.70
C GLU A 324 24.95 -14.56 1.56
N GLY A 325 24.20 -15.21 0.65
CA GLY A 325 24.37 -16.63 0.35
C GLY A 325 23.86 -17.57 1.44
N ILE A 326 22.88 -17.15 2.23
CA ILE A 326 22.32 -17.96 3.30
C ILE A 326 21.43 -19.05 2.69
N ALA A 327 21.57 -20.31 3.17
CA ALA A 327 20.79 -21.48 2.78
C ALA A 327 20.64 -21.61 1.25
N PRO A 328 21.75 -21.89 0.51
CA PRO A 328 21.69 -22.10 -0.94
C PRO A 328 20.70 -23.20 -1.29
N GLY A 329 19.89 -22.99 -2.34
CA GLY A 329 18.83 -23.89 -2.75
C GLY A 329 17.50 -23.68 -2.04
N GLU A 330 17.45 -22.85 -1.00
CA GLU A 330 16.21 -22.55 -0.25
C GLU A 330 15.71 -21.14 -0.51
N LYS A 331 14.41 -20.90 -0.20
CA LYS A 331 13.77 -19.58 -0.27
C LYS A 331 13.29 -19.16 1.11
N ILE A 332 13.17 -17.86 1.34
CA ILE A 332 12.54 -17.33 2.54
C ILE A 332 11.04 -17.66 2.50
N TYR A 333 10.55 -18.37 3.50
CA TYR A 333 9.13 -18.66 3.72
C TYR A 333 8.51 -17.73 4.75
N SER A 334 9.30 -17.23 5.67
CA SER A 334 8.90 -16.22 6.65
C SER A 334 10.12 -15.47 7.17
N THR A 335 9.90 -14.25 7.63
CA THR A 335 10.94 -13.46 8.28
C THR A 335 10.37 -12.83 9.53
N ARG A 336 11.10 -12.85 10.63
CA ARG A 336 10.74 -12.16 11.86
C ARG A 336 11.94 -11.44 12.46
N PHE A 337 11.81 -10.15 12.61
CA PHE A 337 12.78 -9.31 13.32
C PHE A 337 12.40 -9.21 14.79
N MET A 338 13.35 -9.42 15.69
CA MET A 338 13.17 -9.36 17.13
C MET A 338 14.40 -8.72 17.79
N GLY A 339 14.31 -7.42 18.10
CA GLY A 339 15.45 -6.68 18.63
C GLY A 339 16.66 -6.76 17.69
N ASN A 340 17.79 -7.25 18.17
CA ASN A 340 19.02 -7.37 17.38
C ASN A 340 19.10 -8.64 16.49
N ARG A 341 18.03 -9.43 16.42
CA ARG A 341 18.02 -10.71 15.70
C ARG A 341 17.01 -10.71 14.58
N VAL A 342 17.31 -11.48 13.55
CA VAL A 342 16.38 -11.85 12.49
C VAL A 342 16.31 -13.38 12.39
N TYR A 343 15.12 -13.89 12.22
CA TYR A 343 14.82 -15.30 11.97
C TYR A 343 14.24 -15.41 10.56
N MET A 344 14.83 -16.31 9.77
CA MET A 344 14.41 -16.59 8.39
C MET A 344 14.17 -18.08 8.24
#